data_64063057b0f4da95b3890aa7b73ee932
#
_entry.id   64063057b0f4da95b3890aa7b73ee932
#
_cell.length_a   1.000
_cell.length_b   1.000
_cell.length_c   1.000
_cell.angle_alpha   90.00
_cell.angle_beta   90.00
_cell.angle_gamma   90.00
#
_symmetry.space_group_name_H-M   'P 1'
#
loop_
_entity.id
_entity.type
_entity.pdbx_description
1 polymer ?
#
loop_
_entity_poly.entity_id
_entity_poly.type
_entity_poly.pdbx_seq_one_letter_code
_entity_poly.pdbx_strand_id
1 'polypeptide(L)'
;AIEPEIINPSYLRIKVNCDVTFNFNDTTEGEGDVRSTVELAISTFNADNLAKFNKTFRQSKLIEDINESDTSILGHSLTTTMIKTINPTLNAGYTNSVSFNNALKPDNPVTTAQATYISQSDPAIESGLFTYDSTTGASFRDDGTGALQIVIANTSALQILEANAGSVDYATGNVTFTNVTINAIATGTSIKIFGQSNTADIKGVLNDIIEIQTEDVTVTATGVRE
;
A
#
# COMPACT_ATOMS: atom_id res chain seq x y z
N ALA A 1 -13.18 30.32 26.99
CA ALA A 1 -13.83 30.02 25.72
C ALA A 1 -13.06 28.84 25.09
N ILE A 2 -13.76 27.83 24.63
CA ILE A 2 -13.16 26.74 23.83
C ILE A 2 -13.24 27.21 22.39
N GLU A 3 -12.10 27.46 21.77
CA GLU A 3 -12.05 27.73 20.32
C GLU A 3 -11.98 26.37 19.61
N PRO A 4 -12.97 26.00 18.79
CA PRO A 4 -12.91 24.78 18.00
C PRO A 4 -11.88 24.96 16.88
N GLU A 5 -10.87 24.12 16.86
CA GLU A 5 -9.91 24.02 15.75
C GLU A 5 -10.43 23.04 14.72
N ILE A 6 -10.60 23.49 13.46
CA ILE A 6 -10.96 22.61 12.36
C ILE A 6 -9.67 22.06 11.77
N ILE A 7 -9.37 20.80 12.05
CA ILE A 7 -8.22 20.08 11.49
C ILE A 7 -8.70 19.31 10.26
N ASN A 8 -7.98 19.45 9.14
CA ASN A 8 -8.23 18.63 7.96
C ASN A 8 -7.97 17.15 8.29
N PRO A 9 -8.85 16.23 7.86
CA PRO A 9 -8.63 14.82 8.09
C PRO A 9 -7.37 14.32 7.37
N SER A 10 -6.66 13.43 8.01
CA SER A 10 -5.64 12.61 7.35
C SER A 10 -6.32 11.38 6.72
N TYR A 11 -5.84 10.97 5.56
CA TYR A 11 -6.36 9.78 4.90
C TYR A 11 -5.34 8.64 4.97
N LEU A 12 -5.84 7.47 5.35
CA LEU A 12 -5.14 6.19 5.22
C LEU A 12 -5.84 5.39 4.14
N ARG A 13 -5.26 5.35 2.95
CA ARG A 13 -5.82 4.59 1.83
C ARG A 13 -5.38 3.15 1.92
N ILE A 14 -6.22 2.24 1.43
CA ILE A 14 -5.93 0.82 1.35
C ILE A 14 -5.96 0.41 -0.11
N LYS A 15 -4.86 -0.14 -0.60
CA LYS A 15 -4.79 -0.84 -1.87
C LYS A 15 -5.27 -2.26 -1.66
N VAL A 16 -6.14 -2.73 -2.54
CA VAL A 16 -6.71 -4.07 -2.54
C VAL A 16 -6.34 -4.78 -3.84
N ASN A 17 -5.64 -5.90 -3.75
CA ASN A 17 -5.47 -6.83 -4.86
C ASN A 17 -6.23 -8.11 -4.52
N CYS A 18 -7.16 -8.50 -5.39
CA CYS A 18 -8.03 -9.65 -5.20
C CYS A 18 -8.01 -10.54 -6.46
N ASP A 19 -7.58 -11.78 -6.28
CA ASP A 19 -7.69 -12.80 -7.32
C ASP A 19 -8.85 -13.74 -6.95
N VAL A 20 -9.85 -13.85 -7.83
CA VAL A 20 -11.07 -14.64 -7.62
C VAL A 20 -11.10 -15.80 -8.60
N THR A 21 -11.41 -16.99 -8.10
CA THR A 21 -11.70 -18.18 -8.92
C THR A 21 -13.19 -18.49 -8.85
N PHE A 22 -13.85 -18.68 -9.98
CA PHE A 22 -15.28 -18.96 -10.05
C PHE A 22 -15.58 -20.13 -11.00
N ASN A 23 -16.75 -20.78 -10.81
CA ASN A 23 -17.18 -21.92 -11.62
C ASN A 23 -18.07 -21.48 -12.78
N PHE A 24 -17.62 -21.70 -14.02
CA PHE A 24 -18.42 -21.41 -15.21
C PHE A 24 -19.74 -22.23 -15.31
N ASN A 25 -19.85 -23.35 -14.57
CA ASN A 25 -21.08 -24.15 -14.61
C ASN A 25 -22.20 -23.53 -13.75
N ASP A 26 -21.86 -22.66 -12.80
CA ASP A 26 -22.80 -22.07 -11.84
C ASP A 26 -23.22 -20.64 -12.23
N THR A 27 -22.67 -20.09 -13.29
CA THR A 27 -23.01 -18.76 -13.81
C THR A 27 -23.02 -18.71 -15.32
N THR A 28 -23.78 -17.76 -15.88
CA THR A 28 -23.70 -17.38 -17.29
C THR A 28 -22.79 -16.18 -17.53
N GLU A 29 -22.21 -15.63 -16.47
CA GLU A 29 -21.33 -14.46 -16.49
C GLU A 29 -19.92 -14.82 -16.96
N GLY A 30 -19.28 -13.87 -17.63
CA GLY A 30 -17.87 -13.97 -18.01
C GLY A 30 -16.94 -13.44 -16.93
N GLU A 31 -15.62 -13.66 -17.10
CA GLU A 31 -14.59 -13.13 -16.17
C GLU A 31 -14.70 -11.61 -15.94
N GLY A 32 -15.10 -10.86 -16.98
CA GLY A 32 -15.29 -9.41 -16.89
C GLY A 32 -16.47 -9.00 -16.00
N ASP A 33 -17.55 -9.77 -16.05
CA ASP A 33 -18.76 -9.51 -15.27
C ASP A 33 -18.52 -9.85 -13.79
N VAL A 34 -17.97 -11.04 -13.50
CA VAL A 34 -17.60 -11.45 -12.14
C VAL A 34 -16.59 -10.46 -11.52
N ARG A 35 -15.58 -10.02 -12.30
CA ARG A 35 -14.66 -8.97 -11.85
C ARG A 35 -15.41 -7.70 -11.46
N SER A 36 -16.32 -7.21 -12.29
CA SER A 36 -17.08 -5.99 -12.04
C SER A 36 -17.98 -6.11 -10.80
N THR A 37 -18.54 -7.29 -10.58
CA THR A 37 -19.35 -7.60 -9.38
C THR A 37 -18.49 -7.54 -8.11
N VAL A 38 -17.29 -8.09 -8.14
CA VAL A 38 -16.34 -8.01 -7.00
C VAL A 38 -15.84 -6.58 -6.78
N GLU A 39 -15.52 -5.83 -7.84
CA GLU A 39 -15.16 -4.40 -7.73
C GLU A 39 -16.28 -3.58 -7.10
N LEU A 40 -17.54 -3.86 -7.45
CA LEU A 40 -18.71 -3.21 -6.84
C LEU A 40 -18.85 -3.59 -5.36
N ALA A 41 -18.64 -4.86 -4.98
CA ALA A 41 -18.67 -5.29 -3.59
C ALA A 41 -17.61 -4.56 -2.75
N ILE A 42 -16.39 -4.41 -3.25
CA ILE A 42 -15.33 -3.64 -2.59
C ILE A 42 -15.70 -2.16 -2.44
N SER A 43 -16.28 -1.56 -3.47
CA SER A 43 -16.76 -0.17 -3.43
C SER A 43 -17.87 0.04 -2.41
N THR A 44 -18.83 -0.89 -2.35
CA THR A 44 -19.94 -0.89 -1.39
C THR A 44 -19.40 -1.05 0.04
N PHE A 45 -18.49 -2.00 0.25
CA PHE A 45 -17.81 -2.17 1.53
C PHE A 45 -17.16 -0.88 2.01
N ASN A 46 -16.46 -0.16 1.12
CA ASN A 46 -15.84 1.13 1.45
C ASN A 46 -16.88 2.17 1.90
N ALA A 47 -17.98 2.30 1.17
CA ALA A 47 -19.03 3.28 1.48
C ALA A 47 -19.73 2.99 2.82
N ASP A 48 -19.99 1.72 3.12
CA ASP A 48 -20.75 1.30 4.28
C ASP A 48 -19.90 1.23 5.55
N ASN A 49 -18.70 0.69 5.44
CA ASN A 49 -17.85 0.34 6.58
C ASN A 49 -16.69 1.31 6.83
N LEU A 50 -16.22 2.01 5.79
CA LEU A 50 -15.07 2.92 5.86
C LEU A 50 -15.49 4.36 5.55
N ALA A 51 -14.59 5.19 5.03
CA ALA A 51 -14.83 6.58 4.62
C ALA A 51 -15.44 7.48 5.71
N LYS A 52 -15.20 7.15 6.97
CA LYS A 52 -15.66 7.86 8.18
C LYS A 52 -14.57 7.80 9.26
N PHE A 53 -14.62 8.71 10.23
CA PHE A 53 -13.71 8.69 11.37
C PHE A 53 -13.92 7.45 12.27
N ASN A 54 -12.84 7.03 12.94
CA ASN A 54 -12.83 5.92 13.89
C ASN A 54 -13.32 4.58 13.32
N LYS A 55 -13.06 4.35 12.05
CA LYS A 55 -13.33 3.07 11.42
C LYS A 55 -12.11 2.16 11.46
N THR A 56 -12.39 0.87 11.44
CA THR A 56 -11.37 -0.18 11.31
C THR A 56 -11.66 -0.94 10.03
N PHE A 57 -10.67 -1.02 9.16
CA PHE A 57 -10.73 -1.96 8.06
C PHE A 57 -10.56 -3.37 8.61
N ARG A 58 -11.50 -4.24 8.32
CA ARG A 58 -11.47 -5.66 8.68
C ARG A 58 -11.43 -6.50 7.42
N GLN A 59 -10.29 -7.13 7.18
CA GLN A 59 -10.10 -7.95 6.00
C GLN A 59 -11.10 -9.12 5.93
N SER A 60 -11.42 -9.72 7.07
CA SER A 60 -12.39 -10.81 7.15
C SER A 60 -13.80 -10.41 6.69
N LYS A 61 -14.21 -9.16 6.98
CA LYS A 61 -15.51 -8.65 6.55
C LYS A 61 -15.54 -8.36 5.06
N LEU A 62 -14.45 -7.81 4.51
CA LEU A 62 -14.34 -7.61 3.06
C LEU A 62 -14.37 -8.96 2.31
N ILE A 63 -13.70 -9.97 2.84
CA ILE A 63 -13.71 -11.34 2.31
C ILE A 63 -15.14 -11.91 2.29
N GLU A 64 -15.91 -11.71 3.36
CA GLU A 64 -17.30 -12.12 3.43
C GLU A 64 -18.14 -11.45 2.33
N ASP A 65 -18.03 -10.11 2.20
CA ASP A 65 -18.78 -9.34 1.21
C ASP A 65 -18.39 -9.75 -0.24
N ILE A 66 -17.13 -10.09 -0.49
CA ILE A 66 -16.67 -10.63 -1.80
C ILE A 66 -17.30 -12.00 -2.07
N ASN A 67 -17.26 -12.92 -1.09
CA ASN A 67 -17.84 -14.27 -1.27
C ASN A 67 -19.35 -14.24 -1.46
N GLU A 68 -20.05 -13.28 -0.84
CA GLU A 68 -21.49 -13.11 -0.97
C GLU A 68 -21.89 -12.37 -2.25
N SER A 69 -20.94 -11.74 -2.95
CA SER A 69 -21.23 -10.93 -4.14
C SER A 69 -21.66 -11.76 -5.35
N ASP A 70 -21.18 -13.01 -5.46
CA ASP A 70 -21.55 -13.94 -6.53
C ASP A 70 -21.44 -15.39 -6.02
N THR A 71 -22.51 -16.15 -6.20
CA THR A 71 -22.60 -17.57 -5.75
C THR A 71 -21.71 -18.53 -6.52
N SER A 72 -21.19 -18.14 -7.68
CA SER A 72 -20.25 -18.93 -8.48
C SER A 72 -18.81 -18.87 -7.96
N ILE A 73 -18.50 -17.96 -7.03
CA ILE A 73 -17.16 -17.80 -6.46
C ILE A 73 -16.79 -19.04 -5.63
N LEU A 74 -15.72 -19.73 -6.05
CA LEU A 74 -15.18 -20.90 -5.37
C LEU A 74 -14.11 -20.54 -4.33
N GLY A 75 -13.37 -19.45 -4.58
CA GLY A 75 -12.30 -19.02 -3.71
C GLY A 75 -11.66 -17.71 -4.18
N HIS A 76 -10.85 -17.12 -3.30
CA HIS A 76 -10.15 -15.88 -3.57
C HIS A 76 -8.79 -15.83 -2.86
N SER A 77 -7.90 -14.99 -3.37
CA SER A 77 -6.69 -14.53 -2.69
C SER A 77 -6.78 -13.01 -2.54
N LEU A 78 -6.64 -12.50 -1.33
CA LEU A 78 -6.75 -11.08 -1.03
C LEU A 78 -5.46 -10.57 -0.37
N THR A 79 -4.85 -9.56 -0.98
CA THR A 79 -3.75 -8.82 -0.36
C THR A 79 -4.11 -7.35 -0.20
N THR A 80 -3.75 -6.79 0.94
CA THR A 80 -4.03 -5.39 1.27
C THR A 80 -2.76 -4.66 1.67
N THR A 81 -2.61 -3.43 1.19
CA THR A 81 -1.44 -2.58 1.46
C THR A 81 -1.93 -1.19 1.84
N MET A 82 -1.40 -0.64 2.92
CA MET A 82 -1.67 0.73 3.34
C MET A 82 -0.95 1.72 2.44
N ILE A 83 -1.59 2.86 2.15
CA ILE A 83 -1.01 3.92 1.34
C ILE A 83 -1.07 5.24 2.11
N LYS A 84 0.07 5.91 2.21
CA LYS A 84 0.19 7.33 2.56
C LYS A 84 0.87 8.07 1.42
N THR A 85 0.70 9.37 1.36
CA THR A 85 1.22 10.20 0.26
C THR A 85 2.12 11.28 0.81
N ILE A 86 3.27 11.51 0.16
CA ILE A 86 4.16 12.63 0.44
C ILE A 86 4.21 13.59 -0.75
N ASN A 87 4.39 14.88 -0.44
CA ASN A 87 4.50 15.96 -1.41
C ASN A 87 5.84 16.67 -1.21
N PRO A 88 6.95 16.09 -1.70
CA PRO A 88 8.26 16.70 -1.54
C PRO A 88 8.41 17.95 -2.41
N THR A 89 9.14 18.96 -1.91
CA THR A 89 9.63 20.03 -2.76
C THR A 89 10.76 19.50 -3.62
N LEU A 90 10.62 19.59 -4.93
CA LEU A 90 11.61 19.08 -5.88
C LEU A 90 12.90 19.89 -5.81
N ASN A 91 14.04 19.21 -6.01
CA ASN A 91 15.38 19.77 -6.00
C ASN A 91 15.76 20.48 -4.68
N ALA A 92 15.14 20.07 -3.57
CA ALA A 92 15.44 20.54 -2.23
C ALA A 92 15.52 19.35 -1.27
N GLY A 93 16.28 19.49 -0.17
CA GLY A 93 16.34 18.48 0.87
C GLY A 93 15.00 18.28 1.56
N TYR A 94 14.39 17.12 1.38
CA TYR A 94 13.12 16.74 2.00
C TYR A 94 13.39 16.02 3.32
N THR A 95 12.89 16.59 4.41
CA THR A 95 12.91 15.99 5.75
C THR A 95 11.49 16.05 6.29
N ASN A 96 10.89 14.89 6.51
CA ASN A 96 9.52 14.76 7.01
C ASN A 96 9.30 13.36 7.57
N SER A 97 8.14 13.13 8.19
CA SER A 97 7.70 11.80 8.60
C SER A 97 6.27 11.54 8.16
N VAL A 98 5.98 10.27 7.91
CA VAL A 98 4.64 9.75 7.59
C VAL A 98 4.34 8.62 8.55
N SER A 99 3.18 8.62 9.18
CA SER A 99 2.76 7.54 10.05
C SER A 99 1.57 6.79 9.47
N PHE A 100 1.69 5.46 9.40
CA PHE A 100 0.57 4.57 9.13
C PHE A 100 -0.27 4.32 10.38
N ASN A 101 0.27 4.62 11.58
CA ASN A 101 -0.36 4.37 12.88
C ASN A 101 -0.81 2.91 13.09
N ASN A 102 -0.22 2.01 12.34
CA ASN A 102 -0.42 0.57 12.40
C ASN A 102 0.95 -0.11 12.30
N ALA A 103 1.15 -1.16 13.08
CA ALA A 103 2.40 -1.91 13.01
C ALA A 103 2.61 -2.48 11.61
N LEU A 104 3.82 -2.35 11.12
CA LEU A 104 4.24 -2.86 9.82
C LEU A 104 4.78 -4.28 9.97
N LYS A 105 4.60 -5.09 8.92
CA LYS A 105 5.20 -6.41 8.83
C LYS A 105 6.70 -6.25 8.60
N PRO A 106 7.56 -6.62 9.56
CA PRO A 106 8.99 -6.56 9.31
C PRO A 106 9.35 -7.57 8.23
N ASP A 107 10.12 -7.14 7.24
CA ASP A 107 10.72 -8.08 6.29
C ASP A 107 11.76 -8.94 7.00
N ASN A 108 12.03 -10.13 6.46
CA ASN A 108 13.22 -10.86 6.86
C ASN A 108 14.45 -10.04 6.45
N PRO A 109 15.31 -9.65 7.39
CA PRO A 109 16.45 -8.83 7.06
C PRO A 109 17.26 -9.50 5.95
N VAL A 110 17.51 -8.76 4.88
CA VAL A 110 18.34 -9.24 3.78
C VAL A 110 19.79 -9.30 4.29
N THR A 111 20.18 -10.46 4.77
CA THR A 111 21.56 -10.73 5.22
C THR A 111 22.47 -10.91 4.00
N THR A 112 22.69 -9.86 3.22
CA THR A 112 23.71 -9.86 2.18
C THR A 112 24.87 -8.95 2.59
N ALA A 113 26.02 -9.55 2.70
CA ALA A 113 27.28 -8.91 2.99
C ALA A 113 27.80 -7.98 1.88
N GLN A 114 26.97 -7.59 0.91
CA GLN A 114 27.34 -6.69 -0.19
C GLN A 114 26.47 -5.45 -0.16
N ALA A 115 27.09 -4.35 0.22
CA ALA A 115 26.50 -3.03 0.44
C ALA A 115 25.93 -2.33 -0.82
N THR A 116 25.80 -2.98 -1.97
CA THR A 116 25.40 -2.36 -3.22
C THR A 116 24.14 -2.95 -3.82
N TYR A 117 23.81 -4.20 -3.52
CA TYR A 117 22.65 -4.90 -4.08
C TYR A 117 21.92 -5.68 -3.01
N ILE A 118 20.59 -5.65 -3.06
CA ILE A 118 19.70 -6.46 -2.23
C ILE A 118 18.86 -7.39 -3.11
N SER A 119 18.59 -8.59 -2.64
CA SER A 119 17.63 -9.48 -3.32
C SER A 119 16.23 -8.86 -3.23
N GLN A 120 15.40 -9.12 -4.24
CA GLN A 120 14.00 -8.72 -4.19
C GLN A 120 13.29 -9.61 -3.16
N SER A 121 13.04 -9.08 -1.98
CA SER A 121 12.15 -9.66 -0.97
C SER A 121 10.88 -8.79 -0.89
N ASP A 122 9.93 -9.20 -0.08
CA ASP A 122 8.67 -8.48 0.13
C ASP A 122 8.87 -7.42 1.25
N PRO A 123 9.13 -6.15 0.93
CA PRO A 123 9.46 -5.14 1.92
C PRO A 123 8.25 -4.71 2.73
N ALA A 124 8.49 -4.21 3.95
CA ALA A 124 7.45 -3.56 4.74
C ALA A 124 7.07 -2.19 4.16
N ILE A 125 8.04 -1.49 3.58
CA ILE A 125 7.86 -0.17 2.96
C ILE A 125 8.39 -0.18 1.53
N GLU A 126 7.56 0.27 0.61
CA GLU A 126 7.92 0.63 -0.77
C GLU A 126 7.32 1.98 -1.15
N SER A 127 7.78 2.56 -2.25
CA SER A 127 7.18 3.79 -2.79
C SER A 127 6.91 3.74 -4.29
N GLY A 128 6.14 4.72 -4.77
CA GLY A 128 6.11 5.09 -6.19
C GLY A 128 7.47 5.59 -6.67
N LEU A 129 7.66 5.60 -7.98
CA LEU A 129 8.94 5.91 -8.62
C LEU A 129 9.19 7.43 -8.69
N PHE A 130 10.46 7.79 -8.55
CA PHE A 130 10.94 9.16 -8.69
C PHE A 130 12.34 9.21 -9.33
N THR A 131 12.88 10.41 -9.53
CA THR A 131 14.25 10.64 -9.96
C THR A 131 15.08 11.08 -8.77
N TYR A 132 16.20 10.39 -8.53
CA TYR A 132 17.17 10.68 -7.49
C TYR A 132 18.57 10.80 -8.11
N ASP A 133 19.28 11.90 -7.86
CA ASP A 133 20.62 12.19 -8.39
C ASP A 133 20.76 11.86 -9.89
N SER A 134 19.83 12.39 -10.69
CA SER A 134 19.72 12.14 -12.14
C SER A 134 19.35 10.69 -12.54
N THR A 135 19.17 9.79 -11.59
CA THR A 135 18.76 8.41 -11.84
C THR A 135 17.24 8.30 -11.80
N THR A 136 16.61 7.99 -12.92
CA THR A 136 15.16 7.79 -13.06
C THR A 136 14.75 6.39 -12.62
N GLY A 137 13.57 6.26 -12.01
CA GLY A 137 13.04 4.96 -11.59
C GLY A 137 13.52 4.53 -10.21
N ALA A 138 14.08 5.45 -9.44
CA ALA A 138 14.37 5.22 -8.04
C ALA A 138 13.08 5.10 -7.20
N SER A 139 13.13 4.35 -6.10
CA SER A 139 12.06 4.21 -5.12
C SER A 139 12.61 4.13 -3.70
N PHE A 140 11.79 4.46 -2.72
CA PHE A 140 12.10 4.17 -1.32
C PHE A 140 11.78 2.72 -1.01
N ARG A 141 12.60 2.13 -0.13
CA ARG A 141 12.42 0.79 0.39
C ARG A 141 13.07 0.66 1.76
N ASP A 142 12.50 -0.13 2.65
CA ASP A 142 13.15 -0.48 3.90
C ASP A 142 14.14 -1.66 3.69
N ASP A 143 15.09 -1.78 4.61
CA ASP A 143 16.12 -2.83 4.60
C ASP A 143 15.78 -4.03 5.50
N GLY A 144 14.58 -4.05 6.10
CA GLY A 144 14.15 -5.07 7.07
C GLY A 144 14.74 -4.89 8.48
N THR A 145 15.64 -3.92 8.69
CA THR A 145 16.27 -3.64 10.01
C THR A 145 15.92 -2.28 10.58
N GLY A 146 15.17 -1.45 9.82
CA GLY A 146 14.71 -0.14 10.23
C GLY A 146 15.36 1.03 9.49
N ALA A 147 16.28 0.79 8.54
CA ALA A 147 16.76 1.84 7.66
C ALA A 147 15.87 1.98 6.43
N LEU A 148 15.59 3.22 6.03
CA LEU A 148 14.96 3.55 4.76
C LEU A 148 16.05 3.85 3.73
N GLN A 149 15.99 3.18 2.59
CA GLN A 149 16.96 3.27 1.51
C GLN A 149 16.31 3.85 0.26
N ILE A 150 17.12 4.37 -0.65
CA ILE A 150 16.72 4.63 -2.03
C ILE A 150 17.36 3.57 -2.91
N VAL A 151 16.53 2.90 -3.70
CA VAL A 151 16.95 1.80 -4.56
C VAL A 151 16.48 2.00 -5.99
N ILE A 152 17.11 1.32 -6.93
CA ILE A 152 16.64 1.18 -8.31
C ILE A 152 16.59 -0.29 -8.69
N ALA A 153 15.55 -0.70 -9.42
CA ALA A 153 15.42 -2.05 -9.93
C ALA A 153 16.49 -2.29 -11.02
N ASN A 154 17.21 -3.39 -10.90
CA ASN A 154 18.11 -3.92 -11.91
C ASN A 154 17.67 -5.34 -12.28
N THR A 155 18.20 -5.94 -13.33
CA THR A 155 17.71 -7.21 -13.94
C THR A 155 17.49 -8.37 -12.96
N SER A 156 18.23 -8.44 -11.84
CA SER A 156 18.12 -9.57 -10.89
C SER A 156 18.16 -9.12 -9.42
N ALA A 157 18.36 -7.85 -9.16
CA ALA A 157 18.53 -7.32 -7.79
C ALA A 157 18.15 -5.84 -7.74
N LEU A 158 17.99 -5.30 -6.54
CA LEU A 158 17.88 -3.86 -6.33
C LEU A 158 19.26 -3.28 -6.04
N GLN A 159 19.62 -2.25 -6.77
CA GLN A 159 20.82 -1.48 -6.49
C GLN A 159 20.50 -0.38 -5.48
N ILE A 160 21.28 -0.29 -4.41
CA ILE A 160 21.16 0.78 -3.42
C ILE A 160 21.84 2.03 -3.97
N LEU A 161 21.10 3.13 -4.08
CA LEU A 161 21.59 4.45 -4.46
C LEU A 161 21.93 5.27 -3.20
N GLU A 162 21.11 5.17 -2.15
CA GLU A 162 21.32 5.82 -0.85
C GLU A 162 20.90 4.84 0.26
N ALA A 163 21.84 4.55 1.16
CA ALA A 163 21.62 3.57 2.24
C ALA A 163 20.92 4.17 3.47
N ASN A 164 20.95 5.49 3.62
CA ASN A 164 20.46 6.20 4.81
C ASN A 164 19.50 7.34 4.43
N ALA A 165 18.48 7.04 3.62
CA ALA A 165 17.46 8.02 3.25
C ALA A 165 16.48 8.34 4.40
N GLY A 166 16.54 7.57 5.50
CA GLY A 166 15.67 7.74 6.66
C GLY A 166 15.58 6.50 7.52
N SER A 167 14.46 6.36 8.24
CA SER A 167 14.23 5.22 9.13
C SER A 167 12.78 4.76 9.09
N VAL A 168 12.55 3.50 9.49
CA VAL A 168 11.24 2.86 9.64
C VAL A 168 11.12 2.29 11.04
N ASP A 169 10.08 2.70 11.76
CA ASP A 169 9.66 2.08 13.01
C ASP A 169 8.51 1.12 12.74
N TYR A 170 8.80 -0.16 12.70
CA TYR A 170 7.81 -1.20 12.39
C TYR A 170 6.72 -1.33 13.45
N ALA A 171 7.01 -0.99 14.71
CA ALA A 171 6.04 -1.13 15.80
C ALA A 171 4.95 -0.06 15.73
N THR A 172 5.31 1.15 15.34
CA THR A 172 4.37 2.29 15.24
C THR A 172 3.90 2.57 13.82
N GLY A 173 4.61 2.05 12.80
CA GLY A 173 4.36 2.35 11.40
C GLY A 173 4.81 3.75 11.00
N ASN A 174 5.79 4.32 11.71
CA ASN A 174 6.33 5.62 11.37
C ASN A 174 7.51 5.48 10.39
N VAL A 175 7.46 6.26 9.30
CA VAL A 175 8.51 6.33 8.28
C VAL A 175 9.06 7.75 8.27
N THR A 176 10.34 7.90 8.52
CA THR A 176 11.03 9.20 8.54
C THR A 176 11.94 9.32 7.33
N PHE A 177 11.87 10.44 6.64
CA PHE A 177 12.74 10.83 5.52
C PHE A 177 13.75 11.85 6.02
N THR A 178 15.02 11.70 5.67
CA THR A 178 16.10 12.55 6.19
C THR A 178 16.89 13.16 5.06
N ASN A 179 16.64 14.45 4.80
CA ASN A 179 17.39 15.28 3.83
C ASN A 179 17.53 14.64 2.42
N VAL A 180 16.46 14.03 1.93
CA VAL A 180 16.46 13.40 0.59
C VAL A 180 16.15 14.44 -0.47
N THR A 181 16.95 14.53 -1.51
CA THR A 181 16.69 15.40 -2.66
C THR A 181 16.01 14.62 -3.78
N ILE A 182 14.74 14.93 -4.03
CA ILE A 182 13.95 14.34 -5.12
C ILE A 182 13.94 15.32 -6.28
N ASN A 183 14.42 14.88 -7.46
CA ASN A 183 14.56 15.76 -8.62
C ASN A 183 13.29 15.80 -9.48
N ALA A 184 12.58 14.68 -9.61
CA ALA A 184 11.31 14.59 -10.32
C ALA A 184 10.47 13.42 -9.77
N ILE A 185 9.15 13.51 -9.93
CA ILE A 185 8.21 12.44 -9.62
C ILE A 185 7.80 11.78 -10.93
N ALA A 186 7.81 10.44 -10.98
CA ALA A 186 7.55 9.71 -12.22
C ALA A 186 6.08 9.85 -12.70
N THR A 187 5.13 9.96 -11.77
CA THR A 187 3.71 10.09 -12.10
C THR A 187 3.01 10.99 -11.10
N GLY A 188 2.28 12.00 -11.60
CA GLY A 188 1.55 12.96 -10.77
C GLY A 188 2.44 13.98 -10.07
N THR A 189 1.99 14.49 -8.93
CA THR A 189 2.67 15.54 -8.14
C THR A 189 3.09 15.07 -6.74
N SER A 190 2.82 13.81 -6.42
CA SER A 190 3.04 13.21 -5.11
C SER A 190 3.62 11.81 -5.24
N ILE A 191 4.28 11.33 -4.19
CA ILE A 191 4.80 9.97 -4.12
C ILE A 191 3.92 9.19 -3.15
N LYS A 192 3.35 8.06 -3.60
CA LYS A 192 2.67 7.10 -2.75
C LYS A 192 3.71 6.29 -1.97
N ILE A 193 3.53 6.17 -0.67
CA ILE A 193 4.30 5.29 0.21
C ILE A 193 3.40 4.12 0.58
N PHE A 194 3.83 2.93 0.26
CA PHE A 194 3.12 1.68 0.50
C PHE A 194 3.67 1.03 1.76
N GLY A 195 2.78 0.65 2.68
CA GLY A 195 3.15 -0.01 3.93
C GLY A 195 2.38 -1.33 4.10
N GLN A 196 3.08 -2.42 4.35
CA GLN A 196 2.46 -3.70 4.65
C GLN A 196 2.11 -3.77 6.14
N SER A 197 0.84 -3.99 6.45
CA SER A 197 0.41 -4.16 7.85
C SER A 197 0.85 -5.52 8.41
N ASN A 198 1.28 -5.53 9.66
CA ASN A 198 1.55 -6.77 10.40
C ASN A 198 0.27 -7.52 10.80
N THR A 199 -0.90 -6.91 10.64
CA THR A 199 -2.21 -7.49 10.98
C THR A 199 -3.18 -7.34 9.82
N ALA A 200 -4.14 -8.26 9.72
CA ALA A 200 -5.23 -8.20 8.73
C ALA A 200 -6.21 -7.05 8.99
N ASP A 201 -6.28 -6.56 10.23
CA ASP A 201 -7.11 -5.42 10.62
C ASP A 201 -6.27 -4.15 10.65
N ILE A 202 -6.74 -3.08 10.00
CA ILE A 202 -6.09 -1.76 9.96
C ILE A 202 -6.99 -0.77 10.68
N LYS A 203 -6.43 -0.08 11.69
CA LYS A 203 -7.17 0.86 12.53
C LYS A 203 -6.93 2.29 12.09
N GLY A 204 -7.99 3.06 11.93
CA GLY A 204 -7.91 4.51 11.85
C GLY A 204 -7.66 5.11 13.24
N VAL A 205 -6.68 6.00 13.36
CA VAL A 205 -6.52 6.82 14.58
C VAL A 205 -7.43 8.05 14.51
N LEU A 206 -7.49 8.82 15.59
CA LEU A 206 -8.50 9.84 15.89
C LEU A 206 -8.85 10.79 14.73
N ASN A 207 -7.90 11.12 13.86
CA ASN A 207 -8.10 12.04 12.72
C ASN A 207 -7.90 11.37 11.35
N ASP A 208 -7.71 10.05 11.31
CA ASP A 208 -7.58 9.32 10.05
C ASP A 208 -8.95 8.84 9.57
N ILE A 209 -9.20 9.04 8.29
CA ILE A 209 -10.27 8.38 7.54
C ILE A 209 -9.63 7.26 6.74
N ILE A 210 -10.08 6.03 6.97
CA ILE A 210 -9.68 4.90 6.14
C ILE A 210 -10.58 4.86 4.92
N GLU A 211 -9.99 4.68 3.74
CA GLU A 211 -10.73 4.56 2.48
C GLU A 211 -10.06 3.60 1.49
N ILE A 212 -10.88 3.02 0.61
CA ILE A 212 -10.44 2.29 -0.58
C ILE A 212 -10.89 3.09 -1.78
N GLN A 213 -9.94 3.60 -2.57
CA GLN A 213 -10.26 4.30 -3.81
C GLN A 213 -10.25 3.33 -4.98
N THR A 214 -11.12 3.55 -5.98
CA THR A 214 -11.24 2.67 -7.15
C THR A 214 -9.92 2.46 -7.87
N GLU A 215 -9.08 3.47 -7.93
CA GLU A 215 -7.74 3.41 -8.54
C GLU A 215 -6.73 2.54 -7.78
N ASP A 216 -7.03 2.19 -6.53
CA ASP A 216 -6.19 1.33 -5.68
C ASP A 216 -6.75 -0.10 -5.58
N VAL A 217 -7.78 -0.43 -6.38
CA VAL A 217 -8.38 -1.76 -6.46
C VAL A 217 -7.92 -2.45 -7.74
N THR A 218 -7.45 -3.68 -7.60
CA THR A 218 -7.15 -4.57 -8.73
C THR A 218 -7.84 -5.89 -8.47
N VAL A 219 -8.73 -6.29 -9.38
CA VAL A 219 -9.42 -7.58 -9.31
C VAL A 219 -9.08 -8.39 -10.56
N THR A 220 -8.67 -9.64 -10.35
CA THR A 220 -8.51 -10.65 -11.39
C THR A 220 -9.55 -11.74 -11.17
N ALA A 221 -10.36 -12.07 -12.17
CA ALA A 221 -11.29 -13.19 -12.12
C ALA A 221 -10.84 -14.27 -13.07
N THR A 222 -10.80 -15.52 -12.61
CA THR A 222 -10.43 -16.69 -13.40
C THR A 222 -11.52 -17.74 -13.29
N GLY A 223 -12.12 -18.08 -14.43
CA GLY A 223 -13.15 -19.09 -14.48
C GLY A 223 -12.55 -20.50 -14.63
N VAL A 224 -13.09 -21.44 -13.87
CA VAL A 224 -12.77 -22.86 -13.94
C VAL A 224 -14.04 -23.66 -14.23
N ARG A 225 -13.90 -24.89 -14.69
CA ARG A 225 -15.01 -25.83 -14.86
C ARG A 225 -14.79 -27.01 -13.93
N GLU A 226 -15.64 -27.16 -12.95
CA GLU A 226 -15.69 -28.32 -12.08
C GLU A 226 -16.85 -29.24 -12.44
#